data_f7d629484a2ae86e2549abb904e4233b
#
_entry.id   f7d629484a2ae86e2549abb904e4233b
#
_cell.length_a   1.000
_cell.length_b   1.000
_cell.length_c   1.000
_cell.angle_alpha   90.00
_cell.angle_beta   90.00
_cell.angle_gamma   90.00
#
_symmetry.space_group_name_H-M   'P 1'
#
loop_
_entity.id
_entity.type
_entity.pdbx_description
1 polymer ?
#
loop_
_entity_poly.entity_id
_entity_poly.type
_entity_poly.pdbx_seq_one_letter_code
_entity_poly.pdbx_strand_id
1 'polypeptide(L)'
;VKLLFVTNFNQIAQASGGFISDYLNDLTFYGLKELVGDDVVDSTPIPSLYREMQPSIPVESLWGGMTAFWLLGFSPEGRDDIPERIGARFYDFIIYGAARRCLDYYDLVAKVYPPKRVILIDGNDDTDVHPLHTRHPYFKRELIAPMPNVYPISFALPTVKLSGLKTEKTQHLGTVIPGKRETYIFKREEEYYADYQRSYFGITRKKAGWDALRHYEILGNSCVPVFEDLEGCPATTLTTLPKAALLEGRGLYDRFHAERYDRLLRELYAYTAERLTTRVLAQNLLATIG
;
A
#
# COMPACT_ATOMS: atom_id res chain seq x y z
N VAL A 1 -14.63 -11.26 12.90
CA VAL A 1 -15.33 -10.62 11.76
C VAL A 1 -14.95 -11.33 10.48
N LYS A 2 -15.93 -11.77 9.67
CA LYS A 2 -15.72 -12.52 8.43
C LYS A 2 -15.75 -11.58 7.23
N LEU A 3 -14.71 -11.58 6.42
CA LEU A 3 -14.53 -10.65 5.31
C LEU A 3 -14.37 -11.41 3.99
N LEU A 4 -15.05 -10.95 2.93
CA LEU A 4 -14.71 -11.30 1.56
C LEU A 4 -13.96 -10.12 0.93
N PHE A 5 -12.76 -10.38 0.45
CA PHE A 5 -11.96 -9.41 -0.30
C PHE A 5 -12.04 -9.75 -1.79
N VAL A 6 -12.82 -8.96 -2.52
CA VAL A 6 -13.03 -9.17 -3.96
C VAL A 6 -11.89 -8.54 -4.74
N THR A 7 -11.18 -9.36 -5.47
CA THR A 7 -10.03 -8.98 -6.29
C THR A 7 -9.93 -9.84 -7.54
N ASN A 8 -9.27 -9.31 -8.57
CA ASN A 8 -9.03 -10.02 -9.82
C ASN A 8 -7.67 -9.60 -10.39
N PHE A 9 -6.72 -10.51 -10.41
CA PHE A 9 -5.36 -10.21 -10.88
C PHE A 9 -5.22 -10.21 -12.42
N ASN A 10 -6.09 -10.93 -13.14
CA ASN A 10 -5.96 -11.12 -14.58
C ASN A 10 -6.04 -9.83 -15.40
N GLN A 11 -6.71 -8.80 -14.88
CA GLN A 11 -6.89 -7.53 -15.60
C GLN A 11 -5.60 -6.72 -15.70
N ILE A 12 -4.69 -6.82 -14.73
CA ILE A 12 -3.44 -6.07 -14.71
C ILE A 12 -2.40 -6.71 -15.63
N ALA A 13 -2.30 -8.04 -15.61
CA ALA A 13 -1.36 -8.80 -16.43
C ALA A 13 -1.60 -8.61 -17.93
N GLN A 14 -2.86 -8.50 -18.36
CA GLN A 14 -3.23 -8.38 -19.77
C GLN A 14 -2.94 -7.00 -20.37
N ALA A 15 -3.08 -5.92 -19.59
CA ALA A 15 -2.97 -4.56 -20.09
C ALA A 15 -1.53 -4.11 -20.38
N SER A 16 -0.54 -4.72 -19.73
CA SER A 16 0.86 -4.27 -19.75
C SER A 16 1.84 -5.23 -20.42
N GLY A 17 1.40 -6.43 -20.80
CA GLY A 17 2.27 -7.49 -21.29
C GLY A 17 3.24 -8.06 -20.24
N GLY A 18 3.10 -7.69 -18.99
CA GLY A 18 3.87 -8.15 -17.83
C GLY A 18 3.04 -8.18 -16.57
N PHE A 19 3.59 -8.74 -15.48
CA PHE A 19 2.93 -8.75 -14.19
C PHE A 19 3.11 -7.40 -13.48
N ILE A 20 2.00 -6.74 -13.14
CA ILE A 20 1.99 -5.53 -12.31
C ILE A 20 1.18 -5.82 -11.05
N SER A 21 1.82 -5.69 -9.90
CA SER A 21 1.13 -5.73 -8.61
C SER A 21 0.29 -4.46 -8.41
N ASP A 22 -0.94 -4.62 -7.94
CA ASP A 22 -1.71 -3.51 -7.36
C ASP A 22 -1.35 -3.39 -5.88
N TYR A 23 -0.36 -2.58 -5.58
CA TYR A 23 0.19 -2.47 -4.23
C TYR A 23 -0.86 -2.12 -3.17
N LEU A 24 -1.84 -1.25 -3.47
CA LEU A 24 -2.86 -0.92 -2.47
C LEU A 24 -3.80 -2.10 -2.22
N ASN A 25 -4.26 -2.78 -3.27
CA ASN A 25 -5.05 -4.00 -3.17
C ASN A 25 -4.31 -5.06 -2.35
N ASP A 26 -3.08 -5.36 -2.74
CA ASP A 26 -2.27 -6.42 -2.15
C ASP A 26 -1.94 -6.13 -0.68
N LEU A 27 -1.48 -4.92 -0.38
CA LEU A 27 -1.10 -4.52 0.97
C LEU A 27 -2.30 -4.36 1.90
N THR A 28 -3.46 -3.94 1.38
CA THR A 28 -4.70 -3.91 2.18
C THR A 28 -5.16 -5.31 2.54
N PHE A 29 -5.15 -6.25 1.57
CA PHE A 29 -5.49 -7.64 1.86
C PHE A 29 -4.51 -8.25 2.87
N TYR A 30 -3.20 -8.02 2.69
CA TYR A 30 -2.20 -8.50 3.63
C TYR A 30 -2.42 -7.94 5.04
N GLY A 31 -2.71 -6.66 5.17
CA GLY A 31 -3.01 -6.04 6.48
C GLY A 31 -4.26 -6.62 7.14
N LEU A 32 -5.30 -6.93 6.36
CA LEU A 32 -6.47 -7.64 6.86
C LEU A 32 -6.10 -9.06 7.33
N LYS A 33 -5.24 -9.79 6.61
CA LYS A 33 -4.70 -11.09 7.03
C LYS A 33 -3.90 -10.97 8.35
N GLU A 34 -3.08 -9.93 8.53
CA GLU A 34 -2.38 -9.68 9.78
C GLU A 34 -3.34 -9.42 10.96
N LEU A 35 -4.53 -8.89 10.67
CA LEU A 35 -5.50 -8.46 11.70
C LEU A 35 -6.48 -9.56 12.08
N VAL A 36 -7.07 -10.25 11.10
CA VAL A 36 -8.16 -11.22 11.30
C VAL A 36 -7.85 -12.64 10.82
N GLY A 37 -6.63 -12.90 10.34
CA GLY A 37 -6.20 -14.23 9.94
C GLY A 37 -7.05 -14.83 8.83
N ASP A 38 -7.55 -16.04 9.03
CA ASP A 38 -8.33 -16.78 8.05
C ASP A 38 -9.80 -16.33 7.96
N ASP A 39 -10.20 -15.40 8.78
CA ASP A 39 -11.52 -14.77 8.67
C ASP A 39 -11.62 -13.81 7.47
N VAL A 40 -10.53 -13.49 6.78
CA VAL A 40 -10.58 -12.82 5.48
C VAL A 40 -10.14 -13.77 4.36
N VAL A 41 -10.95 -13.82 3.31
CA VAL A 41 -10.70 -14.63 2.11
C VAL A 41 -10.70 -13.72 0.88
N ASP A 42 -9.69 -13.88 0.01
CA ASP A 42 -9.66 -13.27 -1.31
C ASP A 42 -10.53 -14.07 -2.30
N SER A 43 -11.29 -13.37 -3.15
CA SER A 43 -12.16 -14.04 -4.14
C SER A 43 -11.37 -14.78 -5.22
N THR A 44 -10.16 -14.30 -5.49
CA THR A 44 -9.18 -14.90 -6.39
C THR A 44 -7.82 -14.80 -5.71
N PRO A 45 -6.98 -15.85 -5.72
CA PRO A 45 -5.66 -15.78 -5.14
C PRO A 45 -4.84 -14.62 -5.69
N ILE A 46 -4.22 -13.84 -4.82
CA ILE A 46 -3.35 -12.72 -5.22
C ILE A 46 -1.93 -13.28 -5.43
N PRO A 47 -1.46 -13.46 -6.68
CA PRO A 47 -0.24 -14.22 -6.95
C PRO A 47 1.02 -13.58 -6.35
N SER A 48 1.07 -12.26 -6.26
CA SER A 48 2.18 -11.53 -5.63
C SER A 48 2.36 -11.89 -4.16
N LEU A 49 1.28 -12.16 -3.43
CA LEU A 49 1.32 -12.38 -1.99
C LEU A 49 1.68 -13.82 -1.61
N TYR A 50 1.24 -14.81 -2.37
CA TYR A 50 1.40 -16.22 -2.01
C TYR A 50 2.71 -16.82 -2.53
N ARG A 51 3.54 -17.37 -1.64
CA ARG A 51 4.84 -17.98 -2.00
C ARG A 51 4.72 -19.16 -2.96
N GLU A 52 3.67 -19.95 -2.84
CA GLU A 52 3.41 -21.06 -3.75
C GLU A 52 3.21 -20.63 -5.20
N MET A 53 2.77 -19.38 -5.42
CA MET A 53 2.53 -18.81 -6.75
C MET A 53 3.77 -18.11 -7.35
N GLN A 54 4.87 -18.05 -6.62
CA GLN A 54 6.13 -17.44 -7.08
C GLN A 54 6.57 -17.92 -8.46
N PRO A 55 6.49 -19.20 -8.82
CA PRO A 55 6.90 -19.67 -10.15
C PRO A 55 6.07 -19.08 -11.30
N SER A 56 4.87 -18.58 -11.03
CA SER A 56 3.99 -17.96 -12.03
C SER A 56 4.31 -16.50 -12.32
N ILE A 57 5.22 -15.87 -11.56
CA ILE A 57 5.56 -14.46 -11.67
C ILE A 57 6.94 -14.33 -12.31
N PRO A 58 7.04 -13.67 -13.49
CA PRO A 58 8.34 -13.38 -14.10
C PRO A 58 9.06 -12.31 -13.30
N VAL A 59 10.00 -12.72 -12.45
CA VAL A 59 10.74 -11.84 -11.52
C VAL A 59 11.43 -10.69 -12.27
N GLU A 60 11.88 -10.93 -13.50
CA GLU A 60 12.54 -9.92 -14.35
C GLU A 60 11.61 -8.77 -14.76
N SER A 61 10.30 -8.98 -14.72
CA SER A 61 9.30 -7.97 -15.05
C SER A 61 8.82 -7.15 -13.84
N LEU A 62 9.29 -7.45 -12.64
CA LEU A 62 8.89 -6.75 -11.43
C LEU A 62 9.48 -5.32 -11.40
N TRP A 63 8.62 -4.37 -11.16
CA TRP A 63 8.98 -2.95 -11.05
C TRP A 63 9.17 -2.56 -9.59
N GLY A 64 10.41 -2.24 -9.22
CA GLY A 64 10.72 -1.73 -7.89
C GLY A 64 10.97 -2.81 -6.84
N GLY A 65 10.94 -2.42 -5.58
CA GLY A 65 11.13 -3.32 -4.44
C GLY A 65 10.02 -4.37 -4.35
N MET A 66 10.39 -5.56 -3.90
CA MET A 66 9.46 -6.69 -3.74
C MET A 66 8.68 -6.60 -2.42
N THR A 67 8.42 -5.41 -1.94
CA THR A 67 7.83 -5.11 -0.64
C THR A 67 6.48 -5.79 -0.41
N ALA A 68 5.66 -5.89 -1.46
CA ALA A 68 4.35 -6.56 -1.40
C ALA A 68 4.40 -8.04 -1.81
N PHE A 69 5.60 -8.62 -2.03
CA PHE A 69 5.70 -9.95 -2.61
C PHE A 69 5.96 -11.02 -1.55
N TRP A 70 5.29 -12.17 -1.75
CA TRP A 70 5.50 -13.44 -1.02
C TRP A 70 5.43 -13.31 0.50
N LEU A 71 4.50 -12.49 0.96
CA LEU A 71 4.27 -12.24 2.38
C LEU A 71 3.47 -13.36 3.05
N LEU A 72 2.68 -14.12 2.27
CA LEU A 72 1.85 -15.23 2.72
C LEU A 72 2.43 -16.56 2.28
N GLY A 73 2.11 -17.63 3.01
CA GLY A 73 2.55 -19.00 2.70
C GLY A 73 1.72 -19.58 1.56
N PHE A 74 0.64 -20.30 1.93
CA PHE A 74 -0.27 -20.96 1.01
C PHE A 74 -1.56 -20.18 0.86
N SER A 75 -2.15 -20.27 -0.34
CA SER A 75 -3.49 -19.76 -0.60
C SER A 75 -4.53 -20.65 0.08
N PRO A 76 -5.48 -20.09 0.83
CA PRO A 76 -6.57 -20.87 1.40
C PRO A 76 -7.39 -21.57 0.30
N GLU A 77 -7.89 -22.75 0.60
CA GLU A 77 -8.94 -23.42 -0.18
C GLU A 77 -10.31 -22.77 0.07
N GLY A 78 -11.34 -23.15 -0.70
CA GLY A 78 -12.74 -22.81 -0.41
C GLY A 78 -13.19 -21.49 -1.02
N ARG A 79 -12.92 -21.29 -2.33
CA ARG A 79 -13.47 -20.19 -3.12
C ARG A 79 -14.64 -20.59 -4.03
N ASP A 80 -14.88 -21.89 -4.18
CA ASP A 80 -15.88 -22.42 -5.14
C ASP A 80 -17.31 -22.10 -4.73
N ASP A 81 -17.56 -21.85 -3.43
CA ASP A 81 -18.86 -21.59 -2.84
C ASP A 81 -19.09 -20.10 -2.46
N ILE A 82 -18.24 -19.18 -2.99
CA ILE A 82 -18.39 -17.73 -2.71
C ILE A 82 -19.79 -17.19 -3.03
N PRO A 83 -20.42 -17.48 -4.20
CA PRO A 83 -21.76 -17.02 -4.48
C PRO A 83 -22.80 -17.50 -3.47
N GLU A 84 -22.73 -18.74 -3.04
CA GLU A 84 -23.60 -19.34 -2.03
C GLU A 84 -23.42 -18.66 -0.66
N ARG A 85 -22.17 -18.44 -0.26
CA ARG A 85 -21.84 -17.70 0.97
C ARG A 85 -22.31 -16.26 0.94
N ILE A 86 -22.20 -15.57 -0.19
CA ILE A 86 -22.79 -14.22 -0.37
C ILE A 86 -24.29 -14.29 -0.19
N GLY A 87 -24.98 -15.22 -0.87
CA GLY A 87 -26.42 -15.42 -0.75
C GLY A 87 -26.89 -15.70 0.68
N ALA A 88 -26.13 -16.47 1.43
CA ALA A 88 -26.36 -16.81 2.83
C ALA A 88 -25.97 -15.68 3.85
N ARG A 89 -25.44 -14.56 3.37
CA ARG A 89 -24.89 -13.47 4.23
C ARG A 89 -23.81 -13.94 5.21
N PHE A 90 -22.94 -14.81 4.74
CA PHE A 90 -21.88 -15.40 5.57
C PHE A 90 -20.83 -14.39 6.01
N TYR A 91 -20.55 -13.37 5.20
CA TYR A 91 -19.56 -12.33 5.47
C TYR A 91 -20.18 -11.14 6.20
N ASP A 92 -19.43 -10.55 7.12
CA ASP A 92 -19.83 -9.31 7.77
C ASP A 92 -19.67 -8.09 6.84
N PHE A 93 -18.59 -8.10 6.03
CA PHE A 93 -18.32 -7.08 5.02
C PHE A 93 -17.80 -7.69 3.74
N ILE A 94 -18.11 -7.04 2.62
CA ILE A 94 -17.55 -7.30 1.30
C ILE A 94 -16.66 -6.11 0.93
N ILE A 95 -15.38 -6.36 0.65
CA ILE A 95 -14.39 -5.33 0.35
C ILE A 95 -13.89 -5.54 -1.08
N TYR A 96 -14.12 -4.57 -1.94
CA TYR A 96 -13.57 -4.54 -3.30
C TYR A 96 -12.21 -3.85 -3.27
N GLY A 97 -11.12 -4.62 -3.34
CA GLY A 97 -9.75 -4.12 -3.20
C GLY A 97 -9.26 -3.26 -4.37
N ALA A 98 -9.87 -3.42 -5.54
CA ALA A 98 -9.57 -2.67 -6.76
C ALA A 98 -10.87 -2.32 -7.51
N ALA A 99 -11.74 -1.51 -6.89
CA ALA A 99 -13.12 -1.25 -7.33
C ALA A 99 -13.24 -0.69 -8.76
N ARG A 100 -12.19 -0.05 -9.29
CA ARG A 100 -12.14 0.45 -10.68
C ARG A 100 -11.84 -0.65 -11.69
N ARG A 101 -11.38 -1.82 -11.25
CA ARG A 101 -10.92 -2.91 -12.11
C ARG A 101 -11.66 -4.22 -11.87
N CYS A 102 -12.21 -4.43 -10.68
CA CYS A 102 -12.90 -5.65 -10.32
C CYS A 102 -14.17 -5.36 -9.53
N LEU A 103 -15.30 -5.73 -10.09
CA LEU A 103 -16.63 -5.71 -9.45
C LEU A 103 -17.31 -7.09 -9.57
N ASP A 104 -16.51 -8.16 -9.48
CA ASP A 104 -17.03 -9.53 -9.52
C ASP A 104 -18.08 -9.72 -8.40
N TYR A 105 -19.13 -10.45 -8.70
CA TYR A 105 -20.28 -10.68 -7.80
C TYR A 105 -21.10 -9.43 -7.42
N TYR A 106 -20.81 -8.22 -7.94
CA TYR A 106 -21.42 -6.98 -7.45
C TYR A 106 -22.95 -7.01 -7.49
N ASP A 107 -23.57 -7.51 -8.55
CA ASP A 107 -25.04 -7.58 -8.68
C ASP A 107 -25.69 -8.45 -7.59
N LEU A 108 -25.03 -9.55 -7.22
CA LEU A 108 -25.47 -10.42 -6.13
C LEU A 108 -25.26 -9.73 -4.77
N VAL A 109 -24.08 -9.18 -4.55
CA VAL A 109 -23.71 -8.45 -3.32
C VAL A 109 -24.69 -7.29 -3.09
N ALA A 110 -24.98 -6.48 -4.11
CA ALA A 110 -25.85 -5.32 -4.01
C ALA A 110 -27.31 -5.67 -3.70
N LYS A 111 -27.75 -6.90 -4.00
CA LYS A 111 -29.09 -7.43 -3.65
C LYS A 111 -29.14 -7.95 -2.21
N VAL A 112 -28.02 -8.49 -1.70
CA VAL A 112 -27.98 -9.22 -0.43
C VAL A 112 -27.49 -8.35 0.72
N TYR A 113 -26.48 -7.51 0.49
CA TYR A 113 -25.84 -6.73 1.53
C TYR A 113 -26.34 -5.28 1.57
N PRO A 114 -26.52 -4.70 2.77
CA PRO A 114 -26.82 -3.29 2.90
C PRO A 114 -25.60 -2.46 2.44
N PRO A 115 -25.81 -1.26 1.87
CA PRO A 115 -24.74 -0.45 1.28
C PRO A 115 -23.52 -0.22 2.18
N LYS A 116 -23.73 -0.04 3.49
CA LYS A 116 -22.66 0.19 4.47
C LYS A 116 -21.75 -1.03 4.74
N ARG A 117 -22.15 -2.22 4.30
CA ARG A 117 -21.38 -3.46 4.43
C ARG A 117 -20.57 -3.79 3.18
N VAL A 118 -20.65 -2.94 2.15
CA VAL A 118 -19.92 -3.08 0.89
C VAL A 118 -18.94 -1.92 0.76
N ILE A 119 -17.66 -2.21 0.75
CA ILE A 119 -16.57 -1.23 0.81
C ILE A 119 -15.83 -1.23 -0.51
N LEU A 120 -15.56 -0.06 -1.04
CA LEU A 120 -14.86 0.10 -2.31
C LEU A 120 -13.51 0.77 -2.08
N ILE A 121 -12.43 0.17 -2.57
CA ILE A 121 -11.08 0.73 -2.53
C ILE A 121 -10.62 1.03 -3.95
N ASP A 122 -10.08 2.23 -4.14
CA ASP A 122 -9.55 2.72 -5.42
C ASP A 122 -8.10 3.18 -5.26
N GLY A 123 -7.20 2.34 -5.73
CA GLY A 123 -5.76 2.56 -5.73
C GLY A 123 -5.21 3.23 -7.00
N ASN A 124 -6.07 3.66 -7.94
CA ASN A 124 -5.62 4.27 -9.18
C ASN A 124 -4.89 5.60 -8.95
N ASP A 125 -3.95 5.90 -9.86
CA ASP A 125 -3.17 7.14 -9.87
C ASP A 125 -3.96 8.37 -10.33
N ASP A 126 -5.10 8.17 -10.98
CA ASP A 126 -6.01 9.25 -11.37
C ASP A 126 -6.82 9.78 -10.18
N THR A 127 -7.45 10.94 -10.36
CA THR A 127 -8.26 11.62 -9.35
C THR A 127 -9.75 11.34 -9.47
N ASP A 128 -10.16 10.54 -10.47
CA ASP A 128 -11.55 10.21 -10.71
C ASP A 128 -12.09 9.28 -9.63
N VAL A 129 -13.36 9.46 -9.29
CA VAL A 129 -14.06 8.65 -8.31
C VAL A 129 -15.19 7.90 -8.98
N HIS A 130 -15.28 6.59 -8.77
CA HIS A 130 -16.34 5.76 -9.38
C HIS A 130 -17.71 6.14 -8.82
N PRO A 131 -18.79 6.22 -9.64
CA PRO A 131 -20.14 6.65 -9.21
C PRO A 131 -20.73 5.86 -8.04
N LEU A 132 -20.28 4.63 -7.80
CA LEU A 132 -20.72 3.82 -6.65
C LEU A 132 -20.37 4.42 -5.28
N HIS A 133 -19.51 5.46 -5.21
CA HIS A 133 -19.27 6.20 -3.96
C HIS A 133 -20.54 6.82 -3.38
N THR A 134 -21.54 7.11 -4.22
CA THR A 134 -22.82 7.65 -3.74
C THR A 134 -23.63 6.64 -2.94
N ARG A 135 -23.33 5.35 -3.09
CA ARG A 135 -24.05 4.24 -2.45
C ARG A 135 -23.25 3.57 -1.33
N HIS A 136 -21.93 3.46 -1.50
CA HIS A 136 -21.06 2.66 -0.63
C HIS A 136 -19.91 3.51 -0.06
N PRO A 137 -19.40 3.22 1.13
CA PRO A 137 -18.12 3.77 1.61
C PRO A 137 -17.03 3.52 0.57
N TYR A 138 -16.36 4.59 0.16
CA TYR A 138 -15.38 4.57 -0.91
C TYR A 138 -14.04 5.13 -0.40
N PHE A 139 -12.96 4.40 -0.59
CA PHE A 139 -11.63 4.80 -0.18
C PHE A 139 -10.78 5.11 -1.41
N LYS A 140 -10.34 6.37 -1.53
CA LYS A 140 -9.56 6.87 -2.67
C LYS A 140 -8.15 7.24 -2.27
N ARG A 141 -7.14 6.67 -2.97
CA ARG A 141 -5.73 6.99 -2.72
C ARG A 141 -5.37 8.40 -3.15
N GLU A 142 -5.71 8.79 -4.36
CA GLU A 142 -5.43 10.12 -4.93
C GLU A 142 -6.62 11.07 -4.77
N LEU A 143 -7.11 11.23 -3.54
CA LEU A 143 -8.22 12.13 -3.22
C LEU A 143 -7.70 13.57 -3.12
N ILE A 144 -8.09 14.44 -4.07
CA ILE A 144 -7.59 15.82 -4.14
C ILE A 144 -8.43 16.86 -3.37
N ALA A 145 -9.67 16.52 -3.06
CA ALA A 145 -10.58 17.35 -2.29
C ALA A 145 -11.57 16.49 -1.49
N PRO A 146 -12.11 17.00 -0.37
CA PRO A 146 -13.15 16.29 0.37
C PRO A 146 -14.38 16.03 -0.51
N MET A 147 -14.92 14.81 -0.41
CA MET A 147 -16.13 14.40 -1.15
C MET A 147 -17.01 13.55 -0.23
N PRO A 148 -18.34 13.70 -0.26
CA PRO A 148 -19.26 12.90 0.54
C PRO A 148 -19.04 11.40 0.32
N ASN A 149 -18.97 10.63 1.43
CA ASN A 149 -18.79 9.18 1.46
C ASN A 149 -17.49 8.68 0.81
N VAL A 150 -16.52 9.56 0.57
CA VAL A 150 -15.18 9.23 0.06
C VAL A 150 -14.15 9.55 1.13
N TYR A 151 -13.36 8.55 1.49
CA TYR A 151 -12.36 8.60 2.53
C TYR A 151 -10.96 8.48 1.92
N PRO A 152 -9.97 9.23 2.42
CA PRO A 152 -8.60 9.04 1.98
C PRO A 152 -8.06 7.68 2.45
N ILE A 153 -7.26 7.04 1.61
CA ILE A 153 -6.48 5.86 1.92
C ILE A 153 -5.08 6.03 1.35
N SER A 154 -4.09 5.43 1.97
CA SER A 154 -2.70 5.51 1.52
C SER A 154 -2.05 4.14 1.55
N PHE A 155 -0.91 3.99 0.88
CA PHE A 155 -0.07 2.81 1.04
C PHE A 155 0.37 2.62 2.49
N ALA A 156 0.85 1.43 2.79
CA ALA A 156 1.43 1.07 4.07
C ALA A 156 2.54 0.04 3.87
N LEU A 157 3.42 -0.11 4.86
CA LEU A 157 4.51 -1.06 4.82
C LEU A 157 4.16 -2.31 5.64
N PRO A 158 4.35 -3.54 5.12
CA PRO A 158 4.23 -4.74 5.94
C PRO A 158 5.15 -4.67 7.16
N THR A 159 4.62 -5.01 8.34
CA THR A 159 5.39 -4.95 9.60
C THR A 159 6.69 -5.75 9.53
N VAL A 160 6.68 -6.87 8.81
CA VAL A 160 7.86 -7.73 8.60
C VAL A 160 8.95 -7.09 7.72
N LYS A 161 8.65 -5.96 7.08
CA LYS A 161 9.60 -5.20 6.23
C LYS A 161 10.25 -4.03 6.95
N LEU A 162 9.92 -3.79 8.22
CA LEU A 162 10.62 -2.81 9.04
C LEU A 162 12.02 -3.30 9.39
N SER A 163 13.03 -2.49 9.13
CA SER A 163 14.44 -2.86 9.34
C SER A 163 14.91 -2.90 10.80
N GLY A 164 14.10 -2.39 11.72
CA GLY A 164 14.61 -1.88 13.00
C GLY A 164 15.33 -0.54 12.81
N LEU A 165 15.42 0.26 13.88
CA LEU A 165 16.09 1.56 13.81
C LEU A 165 17.59 1.37 13.52
N LYS A 166 18.09 1.97 12.43
CA LYS A 166 19.48 2.00 11.98
C LYS A 166 20.01 3.43 12.04
N THR A 167 20.87 3.72 12.99
CA THR A 167 21.44 5.07 13.19
C THR A 167 22.82 5.24 12.54
N GLU A 168 23.57 4.14 12.37
CA GLU A 168 24.86 4.18 11.69
C GLU A 168 24.66 4.35 10.17
N LYS A 169 25.18 5.45 9.64
CA LYS A 169 25.09 5.80 8.24
C LYS A 169 26.47 5.91 7.62
N THR A 170 26.64 5.36 6.43
CA THR A 170 27.92 5.32 5.71
C THR A 170 27.90 6.05 4.38
N GLN A 171 26.69 6.47 3.91
CA GLN A 171 26.57 7.25 2.69
C GLN A 171 25.50 8.35 2.85
N HIS A 172 25.69 9.45 2.12
CA HIS A 172 24.81 10.61 2.22
C HIS A 172 23.43 10.35 1.62
N LEU A 173 23.39 9.70 0.45
CA LEU A 173 22.18 9.54 -0.35
C LEU A 173 22.02 8.10 -0.83
N GLY A 174 20.79 7.58 -0.78
CA GLY A 174 20.43 6.32 -1.39
C GLY A 174 20.61 6.34 -2.91
N THR A 175 20.99 5.19 -3.45
CA THR A 175 21.38 5.05 -4.87
C THR A 175 20.20 5.29 -5.81
N VAL A 176 18.99 4.84 -5.44
CA VAL A 176 17.84 4.89 -6.33
C VAL A 176 17.21 6.29 -6.36
N ILE A 177 17.20 6.90 -7.54
CA ILE A 177 16.62 8.22 -7.77
C ILE A 177 15.41 8.08 -8.71
N PRO A 178 14.20 8.53 -8.30
CA PRO A 178 13.00 8.45 -9.13
C PRO A 178 13.18 9.12 -10.49
N GLY A 179 12.86 8.38 -11.56
CA GLY A 179 12.97 8.85 -12.93
C GLY A 179 14.34 8.67 -13.60
N LYS A 180 15.39 8.29 -12.85
CA LYS A 180 16.72 7.97 -13.38
C LYS A 180 16.87 6.44 -13.45
N ARG A 181 16.55 5.85 -14.61
CA ARG A 181 16.53 4.38 -14.80
C ARG A 181 17.86 3.72 -14.49
N GLU A 182 18.97 4.37 -14.80
CA GLU A 182 20.33 3.90 -14.55
C GLU A 182 20.64 3.66 -13.06
N THR A 183 19.85 4.25 -12.17
CA THR A 183 20.01 4.08 -10.71
C THR A 183 19.25 2.88 -10.14
N TYR A 184 18.40 2.23 -10.94
CA TYR A 184 17.62 1.06 -10.54
C TYR A 184 18.45 -0.22 -10.73
N ILE A 185 19.54 -0.35 -9.98
CA ILE A 185 20.55 -1.38 -10.15
C ILE A 185 20.31 -2.64 -9.30
N PHE A 186 19.48 -2.54 -8.25
CA PHE A 186 19.24 -3.64 -7.33
C PHE A 186 18.31 -4.69 -7.95
N LYS A 187 18.70 -5.96 -7.83
CA LYS A 187 17.91 -7.11 -8.29
C LYS A 187 17.26 -7.87 -7.13
N ARG A 188 17.70 -7.63 -5.90
CA ARG A 188 17.18 -8.25 -4.69
C ARG A 188 16.72 -7.19 -3.71
N GLU A 189 15.64 -7.50 -3.00
CA GLU A 189 15.03 -6.58 -2.03
C GLU A 189 16.00 -6.24 -0.90
N GLU A 190 16.76 -7.23 -0.41
CA GLU A 190 17.71 -7.05 0.68
C GLU A 190 18.79 -6.02 0.33
N GLU A 191 19.29 -6.03 -0.91
CA GLU A 191 20.28 -5.07 -1.40
C GLU A 191 19.69 -3.66 -1.50
N TYR A 192 18.46 -3.56 -2.00
CA TYR A 192 17.72 -2.30 -2.10
C TYR A 192 17.44 -1.69 -0.73
N TYR A 193 17.02 -2.50 0.25
CA TYR A 193 16.77 -2.04 1.61
C TYR A 193 18.06 -1.70 2.35
N ALA A 194 19.12 -2.50 2.19
CA ALA A 194 20.43 -2.22 2.79
C ALA A 194 21.00 -0.89 2.29
N ASP A 195 20.72 -0.52 1.04
CA ASP A 195 21.13 0.79 0.51
C ASP A 195 20.46 1.95 1.26
N TYR A 196 19.17 1.89 1.56
CA TYR A 196 18.51 2.89 2.41
C TYR A 196 18.98 2.84 3.86
N GLN A 197 19.17 1.66 4.45
CA GLN A 197 19.58 1.51 5.83
C GLN A 197 20.92 2.20 6.13
N ARG A 198 21.85 2.17 5.18
CA ARG A 198 23.16 2.84 5.31
C ARG A 198 23.17 4.31 4.85
N SER A 199 22.05 4.80 4.26
CA SER A 199 21.94 6.17 3.75
C SER A 199 21.33 7.11 4.77
N TYR A 200 21.83 8.36 4.81
CA TYR A 200 21.15 9.43 5.53
C TYR A 200 19.81 9.75 4.88
N PHE A 201 19.79 9.93 3.55
CA PHE A 201 18.64 10.40 2.81
C PHE A 201 18.28 9.49 1.64
N GLY A 202 16.99 9.45 1.31
CA GLY A 202 16.46 8.80 0.11
C GLY A 202 15.57 9.75 -0.69
N ILE A 203 15.85 9.93 -1.99
CA ILE A 203 15.03 10.81 -2.84
C ILE A 203 13.70 10.14 -3.15
N THR A 204 12.65 10.92 -2.97
CA THR A 204 11.32 10.55 -3.42
C THR A 204 10.56 11.75 -3.95
N ARG A 205 9.50 11.52 -4.72
CA ARG A 205 8.65 12.55 -5.32
C ARG A 205 7.35 11.96 -5.82
N LYS A 206 6.40 12.82 -6.19
CA LYS A 206 5.24 12.45 -6.98
C LYS A 206 5.66 11.70 -8.26
N LYS A 207 4.91 10.66 -8.59
CA LYS A 207 4.99 9.98 -9.88
C LYS A 207 3.69 10.23 -10.67
N ALA A 208 3.03 9.18 -11.16
CA ALA A 208 1.69 9.29 -11.71
C ALA A 208 0.71 9.78 -10.63
N GLY A 209 0.77 9.18 -9.42
CA GLY A 209 0.11 9.66 -8.21
C GLY A 209 1.09 10.28 -7.21
N TRP A 210 0.56 10.95 -6.18
CA TRP A 210 1.32 11.47 -5.04
C TRP A 210 1.82 10.34 -4.14
N ASP A 211 0.96 9.35 -3.92
CA ASP A 211 1.27 8.24 -3.03
C ASP A 211 2.07 7.17 -3.79
N ALA A 212 3.28 6.91 -3.33
CA ALA A 212 4.17 5.90 -3.87
C ALA A 212 4.76 5.05 -2.75
N LEU A 213 4.79 3.73 -2.94
CA LEU A 213 5.28 2.78 -1.93
C LEU A 213 6.70 3.11 -1.46
N ARG A 214 7.53 3.72 -2.33
CA ARG A 214 8.88 4.17 -1.99
C ARG A 214 8.95 5.10 -0.77
N HIS A 215 7.96 5.93 -0.52
CA HIS A 215 7.96 6.79 0.68
C HIS A 215 8.06 5.95 1.95
N TYR A 216 7.29 4.87 1.99
CA TYR A 216 7.19 3.93 3.11
C TYR A 216 8.42 3.02 3.19
N GLU A 217 8.98 2.61 2.05
CA GLU A 217 10.20 1.82 1.97
C GLU A 217 11.41 2.59 2.54
N ILE A 218 11.56 3.86 2.19
CA ILE A 218 12.60 4.74 2.74
C ILE A 218 12.44 4.85 4.25
N LEU A 219 11.25 5.22 4.73
CA LEU A 219 10.94 5.37 6.16
C LEU A 219 11.14 4.08 6.94
N GLY A 220 10.63 2.96 6.45
CA GLY A 220 10.73 1.65 7.10
C GLY A 220 12.14 1.08 7.15
N ASN A 221 13.03 1.62 6.32
CA ASN A 221 14.45 1.27 6.30
C ASN A 221 15.32 2.34 6.99
N SER A 222 14.74 3.08 7.95
CA SER A 222 15.47 4.06 8.77
C SER A 222 16.24 5.09 7.95
N CYS A 223 15.66 5.56 6.86
CA CYS A 223 16.22 6.59 6.01
C CYS A 223 15.27 7.80 5.99
N VAL A 224 15.81 9.01 5.92
CA VAL A 224 14.97 10.21 5.88
C VAL A 224 14.60 10.52 4.43
N PRO A 225 13.30 10.55 4.08
CA PRO A 225 12.87 10.90 2.73
C PRO A 225 13.15 12.37 2.41
N VAL A 226 13.77 12.62 1.25
CA VAL A 226 13.79 13.94 0.61
C VAL A 226 12.67 13.96 -0.41
N PHE A 227 11.54 14.52 -0.01
CA PHE A 227 10.36 14.58 -0.84
C PHE A 227 10.35 15.91 -1.61
N GLU A 228 10.76 15.87 -2.88
CA GLU A 228 11.11 17.06 -3.66
C GLU A 228 9.95 18.02 -3.89
N ASP A 229 8.73 17.54 -4.02
CA ASP A 229 7.54 18.29 -4.42
C ASP A 229 6.37 18.23 -3.41
N LEU A 230 6.64 17.87 -2.17
CA LEU A 230 5.61 17.62 -1.13
C LEU A 230 4.72 18.84 -0.84
N GLU A 231 5.24 20.06 -0.96
CA GLU A 231 4.46 21.28 -0.75
C GLU A 231 3.24 21.40 -1.69
N GLY A 232 3.32 20.78 -2.89
CA GLY A 232 2.21 20.75 -3.83
C GLY A 232 1.16 19.66 -3.57
N CYS A 233 1.38 18.80 -2.56
CA CYS A 233 0.50 17.69 -2.28
C CYS A 233 -0.85 18.16 -1.68
N PRO A 234 -2.00 17.73 -2.25
CA PRO A 234 -3.30 18.04 -1.67
C PRO A 234 -3.43 17.61 -0.20
N ALA A 235 -4.19 18.36 0.58
CA ALA A 235 -4.38 18.06 2.00
C ALA A 235 -5.05 16.70 2.24
N THR A 236 -5.89 16.26 1.32
CA THR A 236 -6.63 15.00 1.36
C THR A 236 -5.86 13.79 0.80
N THR A 237 -4.66 14.00 0.25
CA THR A 237 -3.77 12.94 -0.25
C THR A 237 -2.60 12.77 0.73
N LEU A 238 -2.06 11.56 0.89
CA LEU A 238 -0.98 11.25 1.83
C LEU A 238 -1.32 11.68 3.27
N THR A 239 -2.56 11.48 3.68
CA THR A 239 -3.05 11.95 5.00
C THR A 239 -2.40 11.24 6.18
N THR A 240 -1.84 10.07 5.96
CA THR A 240 -1.14 9.29 7.00
C THR A 240 0.32 9.68 7.16
N LEU A 241 0.95 10.32 6.15
CA LEU A 241 2.35 10.72 6.23
C LEU A 241 2.56 11.98 7.09
N PRO A 242 3.62 12.03 7.91
CA PRO A 242 3.96 13.17 8.75
C PRO A 242 4.61 14.29 7.91
N LYS A 243 3.81 14.97 7.07
CA LYS A 243 4.30 15.92 6.05
C LYS A 243 5.25 16.99 6.62
N ALA A 244 4.97 17.52 7.81
CA ALA A 244 5.82 18.53 8.43
C ALA A 244 7.23 17.96 8.73
N ALA A 245 7.33 16.77 9.28
CA ALA A 245 8.60 16.09 9.54
C ALA A 245 9.37 15.76 8.23
N LEU A 246 8.63 15.39 7.17
CA LEU A 246 9.25 15.15 5.86
C LEU A 246 9.81 16.44 5.24
N LEU A 247 9.15 17.58 5.42
CA LEU A 247 9.67 18.89 5.00
C LEU A 247 10.90 19.30 5.82
N GLU A 248 10.94 18.99 7.13
CA GLU A 248 12.17 19.16 7.94
C GLU A 248 13.30 18.29 7.39
N GLY A 249 13.01 17.05 6.98
CA GLY A 249 13.99 16.16 6.36
C GLY A 249 14.60 16.75 5.09
N ARG A 250 13.79 17.35 4.23
CA ARG A 250 14.26 18.09 3.04
C ARG A 250 15.18 19.26 3.42
N GLY A 251 14.79 20.04 4.43
CA GLY A 251 15.64 21.15 4.92
C GLY A 251 16.98 20.68 5.48
N LEU A 252 17.02 19.50 6.10
CA LEU A 252 18.27 18.88 6.60
C LEU A 252 19.14 18.30 5.47
N TYR A 253 18.55 17.89 4.36
CA TYR A 253 19.31 17.51 3.17
C TYR A 253 20.10 18.69 2.61
N ASP A 254 19.48 19.89 2.55
CA ASP A 254 20.13 21.09 2.06
C ASP A 254 21.16 21.65 3.05
N ARG A 255 20.89 21.53 4.37
CA ARG A 255 21.73 22.04 5.46
C ARG A 255 21.81 21.02 6.58
N PHE A 256 22.73 20.08 6.45
CA PHE A 256 22.88 18.97 7.38
C PHE A 256 23.28 19.44 8.79
N HIS A 257 22.57 18.89 9.79
CA HIS A 257 22.86 19.08 11.21
C HIS A 257 22.67 17.74 11.93
N ALA A 258 23.73 17.16 12.43
CA ALA A 258 23.76 15.78 12.92
C ALA A 258 22.75 15.48 14.04
N GLU A 259 22.68 16.31 15.08
CA GLU A 259 21.76 16.11 16.21
C GLU A 259 20.29 16.24 15.80
N ARG A 260 19.98 17.19 14.92
CA ARG A 260 18.62 17.37 14.40
C ARG A 260 18.23 16.18 13.50
N TYR A 261 19.18 15.72 12.68
CA TYR A 261 18.97 14.55 11.85
C TYR A 261 18.67 13.30 12.69
N ASP A 262 19.50 13.02 13.73
CA ASP A 262 19.32 11.83 14.59
C ASP A 262 17.96 11.86 15.32
N ARG A 263 17.54 13.03 15.83
CA ARG A 263 16.22 13.21 16.41
C ARG A 263 15.11 12.93 15.39
N LEU A 264 15.19 13.55 14.21
CA LEU A 264 14.18 13.38 13.15
C LEU A 264 14.09 11.93 12.66
N LEU A 265 15.23 11.26 12.48
CA LEU A 265 15.29 9.87 12.07
C LEU A 265 14.56 8.97 13.08
N ARG A 266 14.79 9.14 14.38
CA ARG A 266 14.13 8.39 15.45
C ARG A 266 12.63 8.64 15.47
N GLU A 267 12.22 9.90 15.34
CA GLU A 267 10.82 10.30 15.29
C GLU A 267 10.11 9.67 14.08
N LEU A 268 10.66 9.81 12.88
CA LEU A 268 10.10 9.26 11.65
C LEU A 268 10.02 7.73 11.69
N TYR A 269 11.05 7.05 12.21
CA TYR A 269 11.04 5.60 12.31
C TYR A 269 9.99 5.10 13.31
N ALA A 270 9.91 5.72 14.50
CA ALA A 270 8.89 5.39 15.49
C ALA A 270 7.48 5.62 14.95
N TYR A 271 7.24 6.76 14.30
CA TYR A 271 5.98 7.06 13.64
C TYR A 271 5.62 6.02 12.58
N THR A 272 6.59 5.61 11.76
CA THR A 272 6.38 4.60 10.71
C THR A 272 5.96 3.26 11.31
N ALA A 273 6.67 2.79 12.33
CA ALA A 273 6.37 1.52 12.98
C ALA A 273 4.99 1.53 13.68
N GLU A 274 4.57 2.68 14.21
CA GLU A 274 3.31 2.83 14.92
C GLU A 274 2.10 3.12 13.99
N ARG A 275 2.31 3.86 12.88
CA ARG A 275 1.22 4.45 12.10
C ARG A 275 1.15 4.04 10.64
N LEU A 276 2.25 3.58 10.04
CA LEU A 276 2.34 3.37 8.60
C LEU A 276 2.45 1.89 8.20
N THR A 277 2.02 0.97 9.07
CA THR A 277 2.04 -0.47 8.78
C THR A 277 0.72 -0.95 8.16
N THR A 278 0.80 -2.04 7.40
CA THR A 278 -0.38 -2.69 6.78
C THR A 278 -1.43 -3.11 7.81
N ARG A 279 -0.98 -3.51 9.00
CA ARG A 279 -1.89 -3.81 10.11
C ARG A 279 -2.69 -2.58 10.56
N VAL A 280 -2.04 -1.42 10.66
CA VAL A 280 -2.71 -0.15 11.03
C VAL A 280 -3.62 0.32 9.90
N LEU A 281 -3.22 0.16 8.63
CA LEU A 281 -4.08 0.42 7.48
C LEU A 281 -5.40 -0.36 7.60
N ALA A 282 -5.32 -1.67 7.85
CA ALA A 282 -6.49 -2.53 8.01
C ALA A 282 -7.34 -2.14 9.24
N GLN A 283 -6.71 -1.80 10.36
CA GLN A 283 -7.42 -1.30 11.55
C GLN A 283 -8.21 -0.03 11.25
N ASN A 284 -7.58 0.96 10.60
CA ASN A 284 -8.23 2.22 10.25
C ASN A 284 -9.36 2.01 9.23
N LEU A 285 -9.17 1.12 8.25
CA LEU A 285 -10.22 0.74 7.30
C LEU A 285 -11.45 0.20 8.05
N LEU A 286 -11.26 -0.80 8.90
CA LEU A 286 -12.37 -1.41 9.65
C LEU A 286 -13.00 -0.45 10.67
N ALA A 287 -12.22 0.41 11.31
CA ALA A 287 -12.75 1.41 12.25
C ALA A 287 -13.61 2.49 11.56
N THR A 288 -13.33 2.81 10.31
CA THR A 288 -14.10 3.81 9.55
C THR A 288 -15.49 3.27 9.15
N ILE A 289 -15.63 1.94 9.02
CA ILE A 289 -16.85 1.30 8.50
C ILE A 289 -17.68 0.57 9.56
N GLY A 290 -17.13 0.32 10.73
CA GLY A 290 -17.79 -0.34 11.88
C GLY A 290 -18.46 0.61 12.78
#